data_38b5b43d1fdf0f36eb1fa30adb3a1f18
#
_entry.id   38b5b43d1fdf0f36eb1fa30adb3a1f18
#
_cell.length_a   1.000
_cell.length_b   1.000
_cell.length_c   1.000
_cell.angle_alpha   90.00
_cell.angle_beta   90.00
_cell.angle_gamma   90.00
#
_symmetry.space_group_name_H-M   'P 1'
#
loop_
_entity.id
_entity.type
_entity.pdbx_description
1 polymer ?
#
loop_
_entity_poly.entity_id
_entity_poly.type
_entity_poly.pdbx_seq_one_letter_code
_entity_poly.pdbx_strand_id
1 'polypeptide(L)'
;MVVLVDERPEEVTDMQRTVKGEVIASTFDRPADDHTTVAELAIERAKRLVELGQDVVVLLDSITRLGRAYNISAPASGRILSGGVDSSALYPPKRFFGAARNIEHGGSLTILATALVETGSKADEVIFEEFKGTGNMELKLSRQPVSYTHLTLPTILRV
;
A
#
# COMPACT_ATOMS: atom_id res chain seq x y z
N MET A 1 -4.15 5.35 -11.06
CA MET A 1 -2.69 5.28 -10.81
C MET A 1 -2.37 3.97 -10.12
N VAL A 2 -1.35 3.25 -10.56
CA VAL A 2 -0.87 2.03 -9.91
C VAL A 2 0.52 2.30 -9.36
N VAL A 3 0.75 1.93 -8.11
CA VAL A 3 2.03 2.10 -7.41
C VAL A 3 2.53 0.72 -7.00
N LEU A 4 3.62 0.30 -7.60
CA LEU A 4 4.25 -1.00 -7.37
C LEU A 4 5.55 -0.81 -6.58
N VAL A 5 5.64 -1.45 -5.43
CA VAL A 5 6.79 -1.31 -4.52
C VAL A 5 7.46 -2.66 -4.33
N ASP A 6 8.76 -2.72 -4.61
CA ASP A 6 9.57 -3.95 -4.47
C ASP A 6 9.02 -5.11 -5.32
N GLU A 7 8.59 -4.77 -6.56
CA GLU A 7 8.03 -5.73 -7.51
C GLU A 7 9.06 -6.20 -8.54
N ARG A 8 8.74 -7.30 -9.22
CA ARG A 8 9.58 -7.84 -10.29
C ARG A 8 9.45 -7.01 -11.56
N PRO A 9 10.53 -6.79 -12.32
CA PRO A 9 10.49 -6.00 -13.57
C PRO A 9 9.47 -6.52 -14.58
N GLU A 10 9.26 -7.85 -14.66
CA GLU A 10 8.28 -8.47 -15.55
C GLU A 10 6.85 -8.07 -15.19
N GLU A 11 6.51 -8.05 -13.89
CA GLU A 11 5.19 -7.66 -13.40
C GLU A 11 4.94 -6.16 -13.64
N VAL A 12 5.98 -5.33 -13.46
CA VAL A 12 5.90 -3.90 -13.79
C VAL A 12 5.63 -3.70 -15.28
N THR A 13 6.33 -4.42 -16.15
CA THR A 13 6.16 -4.34 -17.59
C THR A 13 4.75 -4.79 -18.02
N ASP A 14 4.23 -5.85 -17.41
CA ASP A 14 2.89 -6.35 -17.70
C ASP A 14 1.81 -5.34 -17.27
N MET A 15 1.94 -4.78 -16.07
CA MET A 15 1.06 -3.71 -15.60
C MET A 15 1.09 -2.48 -16.51
N GLN A 16 2.27 -2.04 -16.95
CA GLN A 16 2.41 -0.91 -17.87
C GLN A 16 1.74 -1.13 -19.22
N ARG A 17 1.64 -2.38 -19.68
CA ARG A 17 1.00 -2.74 -20.95
C ARG A 17 -0.52 -2.89 -20.83
N THR A 18 -0.99 -3.36 -19.69
CA THR A 18 -2.40 -3.74 -19.49
C THR A 18 -3.24 -2.65 -18.86
N VAL A 19 -2.65 -1.83 -17.99
CA VAL A 19 -3.37 -0.77 -17.27
C VAL A 19 -3.42 0.50 -18.10
N LYS A 20 -4.63 1.07 -18.24
CA LYS A 20 -4.82 2.36 -18.95
C LYS A 20 -4.38 3.57 -18.13
N GLY A 21 -4.09 3.40 -16.85
CA GLY A 21 -3.67 4.46 -15.94
C GLY A 21 -2.15 4.58 -15.87
N GLU A 22 -1.69 5.57 -15.13
CA GLU A 22 -0.27 5.75 -14.84
C GLU A 22 0.24 4.64 -13.91
N VAL A 23 1.38 4.04 -14.25
CA VAL A 23 2.07 3.03 -13.45
C VAL A 23 3.40 3.61 -12.96
N ILE A 24 3.54 3.71 -11.64
CA ILE A 24 4.75 4.17 -10.95
C ILE A 24 5.31 2.98 -10.20
N ALA A 25 6.57 2.65 -10.41
CA ALA A 25 7.13 1.43 -9.87
C ALA A 25 8.56 1.59 -9.37
N SER A 26 8.88 0.81 -8.33
CA SER A 26 10.23 0.57 -7.88
C SER A 26 10.45 -0.94 -7.80
N THR A 27 11.46 -1.44 -8.53
CA THR A 27 11.74 -2.87 -8.64
C THR A 27 12.63 -3.38 -7.49
N PHE A 28 12.56 -4.68 -7.21
CA PHE A 28 13.21 -5.31 -6.04
C PHE A 28 14.74 -5.18 -6.00
N ASP A 29 15.38 -4.88 -7.12
CA ASP A 29 16.81 -4.65 -7.25
C ASP A 29 17.27 -3.26 -6.77
N ARG A 30 16.31 -2.40 -6.39
CA ARG A 30 16.58 -1.06 -5.86
C ARG A 30 16.76 -1.06 -4.34
N PRO A 31 17.54 -0.13 -3.79
CA PRO A 31 17.63 0.06 -2.36
C PRO A 31 16.29 0.52 -1.74
N ALA A 32 16.12 0.25 -0.44
CA ALA A 32 14.89 0.58 0.28
C ALA A 32 14.49 2.07 0.21
N ASP A 33 15.47 2.96 0.17
CA ASP A 33 15.25 4.41 0.04
C ASP A 33 14.60 4.79 -1.29
N ASP A 34 14.88 4.06 -2.36
CA ASP A 34 14.23 4.28 -3.65
C ASP A 34 12.75 3.90 -3.58
N HIS A 35 12.41 2.83 -2.86
CA HIS A 35 11.02 2.40 -2.67
C HIS A 35 10.20 3.45 -1.91
N THR A 36 10.76 4.00 -0.85
CA THR A 36 10.10 5.06 -0.06
C THR A 36 9.95 6.35 -0.86
N THR A 37 10.99 6.76 -1.58
CA THR A 37 10.98 7.95 -2.44
C THR A 37 9.93 7.85 -3.55
N VAL A 38 9.86 6.71 -4.23
CA VAL A 38 8.86 6.46 -5.30
C VAL A 38 7.45 6.53 -4.74
N ALA A 39 7.19 5.94 -3.58
CA ALA A 39 5.88 6.01 -2.93
C ALA A 39 5.51 7.45 -2.53
N GLU A 40 6.44 8.22 -1.99
CA GLU A 40 6.22 9.63 -1.61
C GLU A 40 5.92 10.50 -2.84
N LEU A 41 6.65 10.33 -3.92
CA LEU A 41 6.39 11.03 -5.17
C LEU A 41 5.01 10.68 -5.74
N ALA A 42 4.62 9.41 -5.69
CA ALA A 42 3.33 8.95 -6.18
C ALA A 42 2.16 9.57 -5.40
N ILE A 43 2.24 9.60 -4.07
CA ILE A 43 1.16 10.17 -3.26
C ILE A 43 1.09 11.70 -3.40
N GLU A 44 2.23 12.39 -3.49
CA GLU A 44 2.24 13.83 -3.73
C GLU A 44 1.66 14.17 -5.11
N ARG A 45 1.97 13.39 -6.14
CA ARG A 45 1.34 13.53 -7.45
C ARG A 45 -0.17 13.31 -7.39
N ALA A 46 -0.63 12.25 -6.70
CA ALA A 46 -2.06 11.98 -6.52
C ALA A 46 -2.77 13.15 -5.84
N LYS A 47 -2.19 13.71 -4.77
CA LYS A 47 -2.73 14.90 -4.08
C LYS A 47 -2.86 16.10 -5.02
N ARG A 48 -1.86 16.36 -5.87
CA ARG A 48 -1.93 17.46 -6.84
C ARG A 48 -3.06 17.30 -7.84
N LEU A 49 -3.31 16.07 -8.31
CA LEU A 49 -4.44 15.79 -9.20
C LEU A 49 -5.78 16.03 -8.50
N VAL A 50 -5.90 15.64 -7.23
CA VAL A 50 -7.10 15.88 -6.41
C VAL A 50 -7.32 17.38 -6.18
N GLU A 51 -6.26 18.15 -5.91
CA GLU A 51 -6.33 19.61 -5.78
C GLU A 51 -6.82 20.30 -7.07
N LEU A 52 -6.58 19.67 -8.23
CA LEU A 52 -7.13 20.10 -9.52
C LEU A 52 -8.59 19.66 -9.75
N GLY A 53 -9.23 19.09 -8.73
CA GLY A 53 -10.63 18.65 -8.78
C GLY A 53 -10.85 17.27 -9.40
N GLN A 54 -9.79 16.45 -9.54
CA GLN A 54 -9.90 15.11 -10.12
C GLN A 54 -10.22 14.07 -9.04
N ASP A 55 -10.98 13.04 -9.44
CA ASP A 55 -11.16 11.83 -8.65
C ASP A 55 -10.04 10.84 -8.97
N VAL A 56 -9.20 10.56 -7.98
CA VAL A 56 -8.00 9.74 -8.15
C VAL A 56 -8.13 8.44 -7.37
N VAL A 57 -7.88 7.32 -8.05
CA VAL A 57 -7.76 6.01 -7.42
C VAL A 57 -6.30 5.57 -7.49
N VAL A 58 -5.71 5.28 -6.33
CA VAL A 58 -4.36 4.72 -6.19
C VAL A 58 -4.48 3.26 -5.80
N LEU A 59 -3.90 2.39 -6.62
CA LEU A 59 -3.72 0.96 -6.31
C LEU A 59 -2.28 0.76 -5.86
N LEU A 60 -2.07 0.42 -4.59
CA LEU A 60 -0.75 0.20 -4.01
C LEU A 60 -0.48 -1.30 -3.82
N ASP A 61 0.49 -1.82 -4.50
CA ASP A 61 0.98 -3.19 -4.30
C ASP A 61 2.46 -3.16 -3.89
N SER A 62 2.78 -3.42 -2.64
CA SER A 62 1.91 -3.68 -1.51
C SER A 62 2.30 -2.79 -0.31
N ILE A 63 1.35 -2.55 0.57
CA ILE A 63 1.62 -1.77 1.79
C ILE A 63 2.59 -2.50 2.73
N THR A 64 2.61 -3.83 2.72
CA THR A 64 3.54 -4.64 3.51
C THR A 64 4.98 -4.40 3.06
N ARG A 65 5.24 -4.43 1.75
CA ARG A 65 6.58 -4.17 1.19
C ARG A 65 7.02 -2.73 1.42
N LEU A 66 6.10 -1.78 1.29
CA LEU A 66 6.36 -0.39 1.63
C LEU A 66 6.72 -0.22 3.11
N GLY A 67 5.98 -0.88 4.02
CA GLY A 67 6.28 -0.88 5.45
C GLY A 67 7.66 -1.47 5.77
N ARG A 68 8.05 -2.55 5.09
CA ARG A 68 9.39 -3.14 5.20
C ARG A 68 10.48 -2.17 4.74
N ALA A 69 10.26 -1.48 3.61
CA ALA A 69 11.21 -0.51 3.07
C ALA A 69 11.43 0.65 4.06
N TYR A 70 10.36 1.20 4.61
CA TYR A 70 10.48 2.23 5.64
C TYR A 70 11.17 1.73 6.91
N ASN A 71 10.95 0.47 7.31
CA ASN A 71 11.63 -0.10 8.46
C ASN A 71 13.14 -0.25 8.27
N ILE A 72 13.58 -0.45 7.03
CA ILE A 72 15.02 -0.51 6.68
C ILE A 72 15.60 0.90 6.59
N SER A 73 14.88 1.85 5.99
CA SER A 73 15.35 3.22 5.71
C SER A 73 15.26 4.13 6.93
N ALA A 74 14.36 3.85 7.88
CA ALA A 74 14.17 4.71 9.04
C ALA A 74 15.36 4.64 10.00
N PRO A 75 15.81 5.79 10.55
CA PRO A 75 16.76 5.78 11.65
C PRO A 75 16.14 5.09 12.87
N ALA A 76 16.94 4.27 13.55
CA ALA A 76 16.49 3.55 14.73
C ALA A 76 16.01 4.50 15.84
N SER A 77 14.73 4.42 16.23
CA SER A 77 14.15 5.23 17.32
C SER A 77 14.47 4.65 18.71
N GLY A 78 15.00 3.42 18.75
CA GLY A 78 15.24 2.68 20.00
C GLY A 78 14.00 2.00 20.58
N ARG A 79 12.83 2.16 19.97
CA ARG A 79 11.59 1.46 20.34
C ARG A 79 11.23 0.44 19.25
N ILE A 80 11.56 -0.80 19.50
CA ILE A 80 11.30 -1.89 18.56
C ILE A 80 10.03 -2.63 18.97
N LEU A 81 9.09 -2.72 18.04
CA LEU A 81 7.89 -3.53 18.16
C LEU A 81 8.21 -5.01 17.93
N SER A 82 7.24 -5.90 18.19
CA SER A 82 7.34 -7.31 17.87
C SER A 82 7.74 -7.51 16.40
N GLY A 83 8.60 -8.49 16.12
CA GLY A 83 9.07 -8.75 14.76
C GLY A 83 10.19 -7.82 14.25
N GLY A 84 10.78 -6.98 15.11
CA GLY A 84 11.89 -6.11 14.72
C GLY A 84 11.47 -4.85 13.94
N VAL A 85 10.21 -4.46 14.03
CA VAL A 85 9.69 -3.24 13.39
C VAL A 85 9.92 -2.04 14.31
N ASP A 86 10.60 -1.00 13.82
CA ASP A 86 10.76 0.24 14.57
C ASP A 86 9.41 0.98 14.68
N SER A 87 9.07 1.46 15.88
CA SER A 87 7.78 2.11 16.12
C SER A 87 7.56 3.37 15.30
N SER A 88 8.63 4.06 14.90
CA SER A 88 8.58 5.28 14.08
C SER A 88 8.52 4.99 12.58
N ALA A 89 8.99 3.82 12.15
CA ALA A 89 9.11 3.47 10.74
C ALA A 89 7.78 3.39 10.00
N LEU A 90 6.69 3.07 10.71
CA LEU A 90 5.38 2.93 10.09
C LEU A 90 4.59 4.25 10.01
N TYR A 91 5.10 5.33 10.60
CA TYR A 91 4.41 6.62 10.55
C TYR A 91 4.30 7.20 9.13
N PRO A 92 5.37 7.25 8.30
CA PRO A 92 5.25 7.75 6.94
C PRO A 92 4.27 6.93 6.06
N PRO A 93 4.33 5.60 6.02
CA PRO A 93 3.37 4.84 5.22
C PRO A 93 1.93 4.91 5.77
N LYS A 94 1.73 5.11 7.08
CA LYS A 94 0.40 5.44 7.62
C LYS A 94 -0.12 6.78 7.11
N ARG A 95 0.74 7.79 7.02
CA ARG A 95 0.40 9.08 6.41
C ARG A 95 0.05 8.94 4.93
N PHE A 96 0.78 8.10 4.20
CA PHE A 96 0.45 7.79 2.83
C PHE A 96 -0.98 7.23 2.74
N PHE A 97 -1.26 6.16 3.48
CA PHE A 97 -2.56 5.49 3.43
C PHE A 97 -3.69 6.37 3.99
N GLY A 98 -3.41 7.13 5.03
CA GLY A 98 -4.36 8.07 5.64
C GLY A 98 -4.62 9.34 4.83
N ALA A 99 -3.96 9.51 3.66
CA ALA A 99 -4.21 10.63 2.77
C ALA A 99 -5.51 10.49 1.96
N ALA A 100 -6.11 9.28 1.93
CA ALA A 100 -7.38 9.03 1.25
C ALA A 100 -8.50 9.89 1.85
N ARG A 101 -9.16 10.69 1.02
CA ARG A 101 -10.19 11.66 1.42
C ARG A 101 -11.13 12.03 0.28
N ASN A 102 -12.36 12.38 0.64
CA ASN A 102 -13.24 13.18 -0.20
C ASN A 102 -13.11 14.66 0.20
N ILE A 103 -12.88 15.53 -0.76
CA ILE A 103 -12.83 16.96 -0.53
C ILE A 103 -14.23 17.53 -0.81
N GLU A 104 -14.78 18.24 0.15
CA GLU A 104 -16.06 18.94 -0.04
C GLU A 104 -15.91 19.97 -1.17
N HIS A 105 -16.75 19.87 -2.17
CA HIS A 105 -16.70 20.68 -3.41
C HIS A 105 -15.41 20.56 -4.22
N GLY A 106 -14.71 19.44 -4.12
CA GLY A 106 -13.44 19.19 -4.83
C GLY A 106 -13.33 17.75 -5.32
N GLY A 107 -12.11 17.33 -5.65
CA GLY A 107 -11.79 15.95 -6.04
C GLY A 107 -11.76 14.97 -4.87
N SER A 108 -11.51 13.70 -5.16
CA SER A 108 -11.39 12.65 -4.16
C SER A 108 -10.13 11.81 -4.35
N LEU A 109 -9.60 11.27 -3.25
CA LEU A 109 -8.51 10.31 -3.25
C LEU A 109 -8.95 9.02 -2.59
N THR A 110 -9.02 7.96 -3.39
CA THR A 110 -9.26 6.59 -2.93
C THR A 110 -7.96 5.79 -3.02
N ILE A 111 -7.61 5.08 -1.95
CA ILE A 111 -6.43 4.22 -1.92
C ILE A 111 -6.87 2.80 -1.63
N LEU A 112 -6.55 1.88 -2.56
CA LEU A 112 -6.69 0.44 -2.38
C LEU A 112 -5.28 -0.15 -2.27
N ALA A 113 -4.96 -0.75 -1.13
CA ALA A 113 -3.66 -1.35 -0.90
C ALA A 113 -3.78 -2.85 -0.66
N THR A 114 -2.91 -3.62 -1.32
CA THR A 114 -2.73 -5.03 -0.98
C THR A 114 -1.88 -5.17 0.27
N ALA A 115 -2.18 -6.15 1.10
CA ALA A 115 -1.39 -6.51 2.27
C ALA A 115 -1.10 -8.01 2.27
N LEU A 116 0.12 -8.37 2.61
CA LEU A 116 0.52 -9.76 2.77
C LEU A 116 0.13 -10.25 4.17
N VAL A 117 -0.63 -11.33 4.23
CA VAL A 117 -1.04 -11.98 5.48
C VAL A 117 -0.62 -13.45 5.44
N GLU A 118 -0.49 -14.07 6.62
CA GLU A 118 -0.12 -15.49 6.73
C GLU A 118 1.22 -15.84 6.07
N THR A 119 2.18 -14.90 6.14
CA THR A 119 3.54 -15.10 5.61
C THR A 119 4.46 -15.83 6.58
N GLY A 120 4.04 -16.02 7.84
CA GLY A 120 4.87 -16.51 8.94
C GLY A 120 5.85 -15.47 9.49
N SER A 121 5.85 -14.26 8.97
CA SER A 121 6.69 -13.16 9.44
C SER A 121 5.97 -12.34 10.50
N LYS A 122 6.56 -12.25 11.70
CA LYS A 122 6.07 -11.38 12.78
C LYS A 122 6.06 -9.90 12.39
N ALA A 123 7.02 -9.47 11.58
CA ALA A 123 7.07 -8.11 11.08
C ALA A 123 5.85 -7.79 10.20
N ASP A 124 5.46 -8.71 9.31
CA ASP A 124 4.31 -8.52 8.43
C ASP A 124 2.99 -8.47 9.21
N GLU A 125 2.86 -9.31 10.25
CA GLU A 125 1.71 -9.27 11.15
C GLU A 125 1.60 -7.90 11.84
N VAL A 126 2.70 -7.36 12.36
CA VAL A 126 2.74 -6.03 12.98
C VAL A 126 2.39 -4.94 11.97
N ILE A 127 2.98 -4.98 10.78
CA ILE A 127 2.67 -4.02 9.71
C ILE A 127 1.17 -4.07 9.39
N PHE A 128 0.60 -5.25 9.18
CA PHE A 128 -0.81 -5.41 8.87
C PHE A 128 -1.73 -4.86 9.97
N GLU A 129 -1.48 -5.20 11.24
CA GLU A 129 -2.29 -4.72 12.36
C GLU A 129 -2.21 -3.20 12.54
N GLU A 130 -1.03 -2.60 12.30
CA GLU A 130 -0.84 -1.16 12.37
C GLU A 130 -1.59 -0.39 11.27
N PHE A 131 -1.75 -0.98 10.09
CA PHE A 131 -2.54 -0.39 9.00
C PHE A 131 -4.04 -0.65 9.10
N LYS A 132 -4.45 -1.73 9.75
CA LYS A 132 -5.85 -2.09 9.98
C LYS A 132 -6.65 -0.96 10.66
N GLY A 133 -6.00 -0.23 11.57
CA GLY A 133 -6.60 0.94 12.23
C GLY A 133 -6.69 2.20 11.36
N THR A 134 -5.98 2.24 10.24
CA THR A 134 -5.96 3.39 9.32
C THR A 134 -6.96 3.24 8.18
N GLY A 135 -7.17 2.00 7.71
CA GLY A 135 -8.13 1.71 6.65
C GLY A 135 -9.58 1.72 7.14
N ASN A 136 -10.50 2.09 6.27
CA ASN A 136 -11.95 2.06 6.55
C ASN A 136 -12.66 0.84 5.95
N MET A 137 -11.94 0.01 5.18
CA MET A 137 -12.45 -1.24 4.61
C MET A 137 -11.35 -2.29 4.59
N GLU A 138 -11.71 -3.54 4.86
CA GLU A 138 -10.82 -4.69 4.76
C GLU A 138 -11.50 -5.78 3.94
N LEU A 139 -10.80 -6.29 2.92
CA LEU A 139 -11.21 -7.44 2.13
C LEU A 139 -10.19 -8.56 2.32
N LYS A 140 -10.62 -9.69 2.88
CA LYS A 140 -9.76 -10.85 3.05
C LYS A 140 -10.04 -11.88 1.95
N LEU A 141 -8.99 -12.25 1.19
CA LEU A 141 -9.06 -13.30 0.19
C LEU A 141 -8.81 -14.66 0.84
N SER A 142 -9.63 -15.66 0.53
CA SER A 142 -9.42 -17.03 0.98
C SER A 142 -8.53 -17.78 0.02
N ARG A 143 -7.59 -18.57 0.55
CA ARG A 143 -6.75 -19.50 -0.24
C ARG A 143 -7.44 -20.85 -0.49
N GLN A 144 -8.56 -21.12 0.16
CA GLN A 144 -9.29 -22.37 -0.08
C GLN A 144 -9.84 -22.34 -1.51
N PRO A 145 -9.62 -23.40 -2.32
CA PRO A 145 -10.19 -23.48 -3.63
C PRO A 145 -11.72 -23.52 -3.49
N VAL A 146 -12.35 -22.40 -3.85
CA VAL A 146 -13.81 -22.36 -3.97
C VAL A 146 -14.15 -23.15 -5.22
N SER A 147 -14.96 -24.19 -5.10
CA SER A 147 -15.47 -24.96 -6.23
C SER A 147 -16.12 -24.01 -7.23
N TYR A 148 -15.65 -23.99 -8.38
CA TYR A 148 -15.90 -23.40 -9.71
C TYR A 148 -17.07 -22.43 -9.97
N THR A 149 -17.91 -22.03 -9.04
CA THR A 149 -19.12 -21.27 -9.36
C THR A 149 -19.32 -19.91 -8.69
N HIS A 150 -18.69 -19.60 -7.56
CA HIS A 150 -18.81 -18.28 -6.90
C HIS A 150 -17.57 -17.90 -6.10
N LEU A 151 -17.00 -16.73 -6.42
CA LEU A 151 -16.14 -15.99 -5.50
C LEU A 151 -17.03 -15.31 -4.44
N THR A 152 -17.22 -15.95 -3.30
CA THR A 152 -17.76 -15.26 -2.13
C THR A 152 -16.61 -14.58 -1.41
N LEU A 153 -16.51 -13.27 -1.58
CA LEU A 153 -15.59 -12.43 -0.84
C LEU A 153 -16.26 -12.05 0.48
N PRO A 154 -15.77 -12.49 1.66
CA PRO A 154 -16.26 -11.96 2.91
C PRO A 154 -15.85 -10.50 3.02
N THR A 155 -16.78 -9.60 2.80
CA THR A 155 -16.58 -8.16 2.94
C THR A 155 -16.87 -7.79 4.39
N ILE A 156 -15.86 -7.39 5.13
CA ILE A 156 -16.04 -6.75 6.44
C ILE A 156 -16.04 -5.25 6.19
N LEU A 157 -17.23 -4.69 6.05
CA LEU A 157 -17.43 -3.25 6.01
C LEU A 157 -17.39 -2.72 7.46
N ARG A 158 -16.39 -1.91 7.78
CA ARG A 158 -16.43 -1.06 8.98
C ARG A 158 -16.78 0.35 8.55
N VAL A 159 -17.95 0.80 8.96
CA VAL A 159 -18.36 2.19 8.91
C VAL A 159 -17.73 2.94 10.07
#